data_0caa33d7dfe6c28cf8e364a827d9528b
#
_entry.id   0caa33d7dfe6c28cf8e364a827d9528b
#
_cell.length_a   1.000
_cell.length_b   1.000
_cell.length_c   1.000
_cell.angle_alpha   90.00
_cell.angle_beta   90.00
_cell.angle_gamma   90.00
#
_symmetry.space_group_name_H-M   'P 1'
#
loop_
_entity.id
_entity.type
_entity.pdbx_description
1 polymer ?
#
loop_
_entity_poly.entity_id
_entity_poly.type
_entity_poly.pdbx_seq_one_letter_code
_entity_poly.pdbx_strand_id
1 'polypeptide(L)'
;MKRKDILVTGGAGYIGSHTVVELYNSGYRPIIVDDLSNTSLNNISGIEKIIGDKISFYKIDCTNEEKMNELFKKEINIEGVIHFAAFKSVEESVREPKKYFDNNIGSLEVLLKIMKKYTVSNIIFSSSCTVYGSPDILPVSELAAFKKAESPYGE
;
A
#
# COMPACT_ATOMS: atom_id res chain seq x y z
N MET A 1 -23.73 -4.46 -13.05
CA MET A 1 -22.50 -5.29 -13.07
C MET A 1 -21.96 -5.38 -11.64
N LYS A 2 -21.35 -6.51 -11.26
CA LYS A 2 -20.67 -6.64 -9.96
C LYS A 2 -19.42 -5.78 -9.97
N ARG A 3 -19.19 -4.96 -8.93
CA ARG A 3 -17.97 -4.16 -8.79
C ARG A 3 -16.75 -5.08 -8.67
N LYS A 4 -15.63 -4.69 -9.25
CA LYS A 4 -14.35 -5.38 -9.12
C LYS A 4 -13.70 -5.05 -7.79
N ASP A 5 -13.16 -6.04 -7.11
CA ASP A 5 -12.56 -5.90 -5.80
C ASP A 5 -11.08 -5.52 -5.92
N ILE A 6 -10.71 -4.39 -5.33
CA ILE A 6 -9.31 -3.92 -5.30
C ILE A 6 -8.85 -3.83 -3.84
N LEU A 7 -7.82 -4.58 -3.52
CA LEU A 7 -7.17 -4.50 -2.21
C LEU A 7 -6.25 -3.27 -2.16
N VAL A 8 -6.39 -2.46 -1.13
CA VAL A 8 -5.55 -1.26 -0.90
C VAL A 8 -4.84 -1.42 0.44
N THR A 9 -3.56 -1.76 0.42
CA THR A 9 -2.74 -1.82 1.63
C THR A 9 -2.26 -0.41 1.99
N GLY A 10 -2.19 -0.07 3.28
CA GLY A 10 -1.98 1.31 3.71
C GLY A 10 -3.16 2.24 3.34
N GLY A 11 -4.35 1.64 3.16
CA GLY A 11 -5.54 2.35 2.67
C GLY A 11 -6.16 3.33 3.66
N ALA A 12 -5.77 3.30 4.94
CA ALA A 12 -6.14 4.31 5.92
C ALA A 12 -5.14 5.49 5.97
N GLY A 13 -3.99 5.39 5.26
CA GLY A 13 -3.00 6.45 5.14
C GLY A 13 -3.49 7.63 4.28
N TYR A 14 -2.67 8.69 4.18
CA TYR A 14 -3.03 9.90 3.45
C TYR A 14 -3.33 9.60 1.96
N ILE A 15 -2.37 9.05 1.22
CA ILE A 15 -2.56 8.74 -0.20
C ILE A 15 -3.59 7.61 -0.37
N GLY A 16 -3.47 6.55 0.44
CA GLY A 16 -4.36 5.39 0.38
C GLY A 16 -5.83 5.75 0.56
N SER A 17 -6.17 6.62 1.52
CA SER A 17 -7.56 7.02 1.77
C SER A 17 -8.18 7.79 0.60
N HIS A 18 -7.42 8.68 -0.04
CA HIS A 18 -7.86 9.36 -1.26
C HIS A 18 -8.07 8.37 -2.42
N THR A 19 -7.11 7.44 -2.60
CA THR A 19 -7.22 6.40 -3.63
C THR A 19 -8.45 5.51 -3.41
N VAL A 20 -8.76 5.15 -2.17
CA VAL A 20 -9.95 4.36 -1.82
C VAL A 20 -11.24 5.09 -2.24
N VAL A 21 -11.33 6.39 -1.96
CA VAL A 21 -12.49 7.22 -2.38
C VAL A 21 -12.62 7.24 -3.90
N GLU A 22 -11.53 7.47 -4.62
CA GLU A 22 -11.54 7.49 -6.09
C GLU A 22 -11.88 6.14 -6.71
N LEU A 23 -11.38 5.03 -6.16
CA LEU A 23 -11.75 3.68 -6.58
C LEU A 23 -13.26 3.45 -6.41
N TYR A 24 -13.82 3.83 -5.26
CA TYR A 24 -15.25 3.68 -4.99
C TYR A 24 -16.09 4.48 -5.99
N ASN A 25 -15.74 5.76 -6.22
CA ASN A 25 -16.41 6.64 -7.18
C ASN A 25 -16.29 6.14 -8.63
N SER A 26 -15.18 5.46 -8.95
CA SER A 26 -14.94 4.84 -10.25
C SER A 26 -15.62 3.47 -10.43
N GLY A 27 -16.44 3.05 -9.45
CA GLY A 27 -17.24 1.82 -9.55
C GLY A 27 -16.54 0.54 -9.12
N TYR A 28 -15.37 0.63 -8.48
CA TYR A 28 -14.72 -0.50 -7.84
C TYR A 28 -15.27 -0.74 -6.41
N ARG A 29 -14.96 -1.90 -5.84
CA ARG A 29 -15.14 -2.20 -4.41
C ARG A 29 -13.76 -2.23 -3.73
N PRO A 30 -13.30 -1.12 -3.14
CA PRO A 30 -12.04 -1.13 -2.42
C PRO A 30 -12.15 -1.91 -1.11
N ILE A 31 -11.08 -2.64 -0.78
CA ILE A 31 -10.90 -3.38 0.47
C ILE A 31 -9.64 -2.82 1.12
N ILE A 32 -9.78 -2.23 2.30
CA ILE A 32 -8.66 -1.60 3.01
C ILE A 32 -7.97 -2.61 3.92
N VAL A 33 -6.63 -2.64 3.84
CA VAL A 33 -5.74 -3.26 4.83
C VAL A 33 -4.82 -2.20 5.40
N ASP A 34 -4.80 -2.06 6.71
CA ASP A 34 -3.93 -1.12 7.43
C ASP A 34 -3.76 -1.59 8.87
N ASP A 35 -2.58 -1.50 9.45
CA ASP A 35 -2.33 -1.89 10.84
C ASP A 35 -2.65 -0.77 11.84
N LEU A 36 -2.90 0.43 11.33
CA LEU A 36 -3.14 1.67 12.08
C LEU A 36 -1.95 2.12 12.93
N SER A 37 -0.72 1.72 12.58
CA SER A 37 0.49 2.15 13.29
C SER A 37 0.74 3.66 13.15
N ASN A 38 0.43 4.25 11.99
CA ASN A 38 0.56 5.68 11.69
C ASN A 38 -0.75 6.35 11.30
N THR A 39 -1.88 5.68 11.50
CA THR A 39 -3.21 6.12 11.09
C THR A 39 -4.23 5.87 12.19
N SER A 40 -5.51 6.15 11.94
CA SER A 40 -6.56 5.88 12.92
C SER A 40 -7.87 5.44 12.26
N LEU A 41 -8.77 4.86 13.06
CA LEU A 41 -10.12 4.53 12.62
C LEU A 41 -10.94 5.76 12.18
N ASN A 42 -10.54 6.96 12.58
CA ASN A 42 -11.18 8.19 12.13
C ASN A 42 -11.03 8.38 10.62
N ASN A 43 -9.91 7.91 10.03
CA ASN A 43 -9.70 7.97 8.58
C ASN A 43 -10.69 7.05 7.85
N ILE A 44 -10.94 5.86 8.38
CA ILE A 44 -11.97 4.94 7.84
C ILE A 44 -13.35 5.58 7.92
N SER A 45 -13.70 6.15 9.08
CA SER A 45 -14.98 6.86 9.26
C SER A 45 -15.09 8.08 8.32
N GLY A 46 -13.97 8.76 8.03
CA GLY A 46 -13.90 9.86 7.06
C GLY A 46 -14.19 9.38 5.64
N ILE A 47 -13.57 8.28 5.20
CA ILE A 47 -13.85 7.66 3.91
C ILE A 47 -15.33 7.31 3.79
N GLU A 48 -15.90 6.59 4.78
CA GLU A 48 -17.32 6.20 4.79
C GLU A 48 -18.27 7.40 4.68
N LYS A 49 -17.95 8.51 5.37
CA LYS A 49 -18.74 9.74 5.26
C LYS A 49 -18.71 10.34 3.84
N ILE A 50 -17.54 10.33 3.19
CA ILE A 50 -17.38 10.89 1.84
C ILE A 50 -18.11 10.06 0.81
N ILE A 51 -17.98 8.72 0.86
CA ILE A 51 -18.60 7.82 -0.11
C ILE A 51 -20.09 7.55 0.17
N GLY A 52 -20.56 7.87 1.38
CA GLY A 52 -21.94 7.61 1.81
C GLY A 52 -22.27 6.12 2.02
N ASP A 53 -21.27 5.26 2.19
CA ASP A 53 -21.42 3.80 2.30
C ASP A 53 -20.39 3.22 3.26
N LYS A 54 -20.58 1.96 3.65
CA LYS A 54 -19.61 1.21 4.45
C LYS A 54 -18.49 0.64 3.59
N ILE A 55 -17.28 0.62 4.17
CA ILE A 55 -16.08 0.10 3.49
C ILE A 55 -15.56 -1.17 4.17
N SER A 56 -15.10 -2.14 3.36
CA SER A 56 -14.41 -3.31 3.89
C SER A 56 -13.05 -2.91 4.44
N PHE A 57 -12.85 -3.07 5.75
CA PHE A 57 -11.60 -2.74 6.44
C PHE A 57 -11.10 -3.92 7.26
N TYR A 58 -9.81 -4.20 7.17
CA TYR A 58 -9.11 -5.23 7.92
C TYR A 58 -7.89 -4.63 8.61
N LYS A 59 -7.88 -4.67 9.94
CA LYS A 59 -6.71 -4.27 10.73
C LYS A 59 -5.67 -5.40 10.70
N ILE A 60 -4.77 -5.34 9.73
CA ILE A 60 -3.74 -6.37 9.50
C ILE A 60 -2.40 -5.68 9.20
N ASP A 61 -1.34 -6.15 9.84
CA ASP A 61 0.03 -5.90 9.43
C ASP A 61 0.34 -6.74 8.18
N CYS A 62 0.72 -6.09 7.08
CA CYS A 62 0.97 -6.76 5.80
C CYS A 62 2.16 -7.74 5.83
N THR A 63 3.02 -7.68 6.85
CA THR A 63 4.09 -8.67 7.08
C THR A 63 3.57 -9.97 7.67
N ASN A 64 2.34 -9.99 8.21
CA ASN A 64 1.72 -11.19 8.77
C ASN A 64 1.09 -12.06 7.67
N GLU A 65 1.86 -13.03 7.20
CA GLU A 65 1.46 -13.93 6.11
C GLU A 65 0.15 -14.69 6.41
N GLU A 66 -0.03 -15.15 7.65
CA GLU A 66 -1.20 -15.94 8.03
C GLU A 66 -2.48 -15.10 7.90
N LYS A 67 -2.51 -13.91 8.50
CA LYS A 67 -3.66 -13.00 8.44
C LYS A 67 -3.94 -12.50 7.02
N MET A 68 -2.90 -12.21 6.23
CA MET A 68 -3.05 -11.85 4.83
C MET A 68 -3.63 -13.01 4.01
N ASN A 69 -3.19 -14.25 4.27
CA ASN A 69 -3.76 -15.42 3.64
C ASN A 69 -5.23 -15.66 4.03
N GLU A 70 -5.61 -15.44 5.29
CA GLU A 70 -7.01 -15.51 5.74
C GLU A 70 -7.88 -14.46 5.04
N LEU A 71 -7.37 -13.25 4.85
CA LEU A 71 -8.06 -12.19 4.12
C LEU A 71 -8.34 -12.62 2.67
N PHE A 72 -7.34 -13.14 1.94
CA PHE A 72 -7.54 -13.59 0.57
C PHE A 72 -8.47 -14.81 0.46
N LYS A 73 -8.53 -15.67 1.48
CA LYS A 73 -9.53 -16.75 1.56
C LYS A 73 -10.95 -16.20 1.71
N LYS A 74 -11.13 -15.10 2.43
CA LYS A 74 -12.43 -14.49 2.69
C LYS A 74 -12.88 -13.62 1.51
N GLU A 75 -11.98 -12.82 0.96
CA GLU A 75 -12.22 -11.89 -0.14
C GLU A 75 -11.82 -12.52 -1.48
N ILE A 76 -12.57 -13.54 -1.89
CA ILE A 76 -12.24 -14.42 -3.03
C ILE A 76 -12.28 -13.76 -4.41
N ASN A 77 -12.75 -12.51 -4.52
CA ASN A 77 -12.90 -11.81 -5.80
C ASN A 77 -11.88 -10.67 -5.98
N ILE A 78 -10.80 -10.64 -5.20
CA ILE A 78 -9.74 -9.64 -5.38
C ILE A 78 -9.15 -9.80 -6.80
N GLU A 79 -9.27 -8.74 -7.62
CA GLU A 79 -8.76 -8.72 -9.00
C GLU A 79 -7.43 -7.96 -9.12
N GLY A 80 -7.09 -7.15 -8.13
CA GLY A 80 -5.86 -6.39 -8.11
C GLY A 80 -5.54 -5.80 -6.74
N VAL A 81 -4.31 -5.36 -6.59
CA VAL A 81 -3.78 -4.76 -5.36
C VAL A 81 -3.13 -3.42 -5.67
N ILE A 82 -3.36 -2.43 -4.81
CA ILE A 82 -2.57 -1.19 -4.75
C ILE A 82 -1.84 -1.19 -3.41
N HIS A 83 -0.51 -1.18 -3.45
CA HIS A 83 0.34 -1.32 -2.27
C HIS A 83 0.94 0.02 -1.87
N PHE A 84 0.40 0.62 -0.79
CA PHE A 84 0.90 1.85 -0.15
C PHE A 84 1.51 1.60 1.23
N ALA A 85 1.30 0.42 1.82
CA ALA A 85 1.76 0.11 3.17
C ALA A 85 3.30 0.13 3.23
N ALA A 86 3.86 1.16 3.88
CA ALA A 86 5.29 1.32 4.07
C ALA A 86 5.60 2.32 5.20
N PHE A 87 6.71 2.16 5.87
CA PHE A 87 7.37 3.24 6.62
C PHE A 87 8.09 4.15 5.63
N LYS A 88 8.04 5.48 5.83
CA LYS A 88 8.51 6.46 4.85
C LYS A 88 9.40 7.58 5.43
N SER A 89 9.80 7.49 6.69
CA SER A 89 10.68 8.49 7.31
C SER A 89 12.13 8.20 6.94
N VAL A 90 12.74 9.08 6.14
CA VAL A 90 14.16 8.98 5.75
C VAL A 90 15.05 8.97 7.00
N GLU A 91 14.83 9.90 7.93
CA GLU A 91 15.63 10.01 9.16
C GLU A 91 15.52 8.74 10.03
N GLU A 92 14.31 8.21 10.22
CA GLU A 92 14.12 6.99 11.00
C GLU A 92 14.78 5.79 10.32
N SER A 93 14.75 5.72 8.97
CA SER A 93 15.38 4.61 8.24
C SER A 93 16.88 4.54 8.44
N VAL A 94 17.55 5.69 8.65
CA VAL A 94 18.98 5.73 8.96
C VAL A 94 19.26 5.22 10.38
N ARG A 95 18.37 5.51 11.34
CA ARG A 95 18.51 5.04 12.72
C ARG A 95 18.13 3.58 12.89
N GLU A 96 17.10 3.13 12.17
CA GLU A 96 16.51 1.79 12.30
C GLU A 96 16.37 1.10 10.93
N PRO A 97 17.48 0.89 10.17
CA PRO A 97 17.40 0.36 8.81
C PRO A 97 16.71 -1.00 8.74
N LYS A 98 17.02 -1.90 9.69
CA LYS A 98 16.39 -3.22 9.74
C LYS A 98 14.87 -3.17 9.81
N LYS A 99 14.30 -2.25 10.59
CA LYS A 99 12.86 -2.03 10.70
C LYS A 99 12.24 -1.71 9.35
N TYR A 100 12.93 -0.89 8.53
CA TYR A 100 12.47 -0.51 7.20
C TYR A 100 12.53 -1.67 6.21
N PHE A 101 13.62 -2.43 6.19
CA PHE A 101 13.72 -3.61 5.35
C PHE A 101 12.69 -4.67 5.74
N ASP A 102 12.59 -5.02 7.02
CA ASP A 102 11.65 -6.03 7.50
C ASP A 102 10.19 -5.65 7.18
N ASN A 103 9.83 -4.38 7.31
CA ASN A 103 8.48 -3.93 7.02
C ASN A 103 8.22 -3.73 5.52
N ASN A 104 9.02 -2.90 4.85
CA ASN A 104 8.70 -2.47 3.48
C ASN A 104 8.94 -3.59 2.47
N ILE A 105 10.06 -4.31 2.58
CA ILE A 105 10.33 -5.45 1.71
C ILE A 105 9.52 -6.67 2.15
N GLY A 106 9.49 -6.96 3.46
CA GLY A 106 8.76 -8.11 4.00
C GLY A 106 7.26 -8.06 3.69
N SER A 107 6.61 -6.90 3.79
CA SER A 107 5.20 -6.76 3.42
C SER A 107 4.96 -7.02 1.92
N LEU A 108 5.84 -6.54 1.05
CA LEU A 108 5.75 -6.80 -0.39
C LEU A 108 5.99 -8.28 -0.72
N GLU A 109 6.99 -8.92 -0.09
CA GLU A 109 7.26 -10.35 -0.30
C GLU A 109 6.06 -11.22 0.11
N VAL A 110 5.48 -10.97 1.28
CA VAL A 110 4.27 -11.66 1.75
C VAL A 110 3.13 -11.44 0.77
N LEU A 111 2.91 -10.19 0.35
CA LEU A 111 1.84 -9.85 -0.58
C LEU A 111 1.98 -10.58 -1.92
N LEU A 112 3.16 -10.54 -2.55
CA LEU A 112 3.43 -11.19 -3.83
C LEU A 112 3.28 -12.72 -3.74
N LYS A 113 3.73 -13.34 -2.64
CA LYS A 113 3.57 -14.76 -2.37
C LYS A 113 2.08 -15.15 -2.32
N ILE A 114 1.26 -14.36 -1.62
CA ILE A 114 -0.17 -14.62 -1.49
C ILE A 114 -0.90 -14.34 -2.80
N MET A 115 -0.61 -13.25 -3.49
CA MET A 115 -1.17 -12.95 -4.81
C MET A 115 -0.92 -14.09 -5.79
N LYS A 116 0.30 -14.64 -5.83
CA LYS A 116 0.64 -15.82 -6.64
C LYS A 116 -0.22 -17.03 -6.26
N LYS A 117 -0.40 -17.30 -4.96
CA LYS A 117 -1.20 -18.42 -4.45
C LYS A 117 -2.66 -18.35 -4.89
N TYR A 118 -3.23 -17.14 -4.92
CA TYR A 118 -4.64 -16.89 -5.27
C TYR A 118 -4.83 -16.42 -6.73
N THR A 119 -3.78 -16.47 -7.53
CA THR A 119 -3.81 -16.13 -8.97
C THR A 119 -4.26 -14.68 -9.22
N VAL A 120 -3.91 -13.77 -8.32
CA VAL A 120 -4.09 -12.31 -8.51
C VAL A 120 -2.82 -11.76 -9.15
N SER A 121 -2.91 -11.25 -10.39
CA SER A 121 -1.74 -10.83 -11.18
C SER A 121 -1.56 -9.31 -11.30
N ASN A 122 -2.57 -8.53 -10.93
CA ASN A 122 -2.52 -7.08 -11.08
C ASN A 122 -2.04 -6.42 -9.79
N ILE A 123 -0.90 -5.72 -9.84
CA ILE A 123 -0.38 -4.94 -8.73
C ILE A 123 0.07 -3.56 -9.21
N ILE A 124 -0.27 -2.55 -8.43
CA ILE A 124 0.33 -1.22 -8.49
C ILE A 124 1.13 -1.04 -7.21
N PHE A 125 2.43 -0.82 -7.34
CA PHE A 125 3.34 -0.54 -6.23
C PHE A 125 3.64 0.96 -6.17
N SER A 126 3.36 1.59 -5.03
CA SER A 126 3.72 3.00 -4.80
C SER A 126 5.19 3.08 -4.43
N SER A 127 6.02 3.44 -5.39
CA SER A 127 7.44 3.73 -5.18
C SER A 127 7.63 5.11 -4.52
N SER A 128 8.87 5.58 -4.46
CA SER A 128 9.27 6.87 -3.89
C SER A 128 10.20 7.62 -4.83
N CYS A 129 10.15 8.95 -4.79
CA CYS A 129 11.11 9.79 -5.51
C CYS A 129 12.57 9.59 -5.01
N THR A 130 12.76 9.00 -3.85
CA THR A 130 14.10 8.70 -3.30
C THR A 130 14.90 7.71 -4.14
N VAL A 131 14.25 6.96 -5.04
CA VAL A 131 14.92 6.08 -6.03
C VAL A 131 15.79 6.84 -7.02
N TYR A 132 15.55 8.14 -7.20
CA TYR A 132 16.36 8.98 -8.08
C TYR A 132 17.62 9.56 -7.38
N GLY A 133 17.77 9.36 -6.05
CA GLY A 133 18.88 9.91 -5.27
C GLY A 133 19.00 11.43 -5.43
N SER A 134 20.22 11.94 -5.63
CA SER A 134 20.50 13.34 -5.99
C SER A 134 20.48 13.53 -7.52
N PRO A 135 19.36 13.96 -8.11
CA PRO A 135 19.25 14.14 -9.55
C PRO A 135 20.05 15.34 -10.06
N ASP A 136 20.57 15.23 -11.30
CA ASP A 136 21.35 16.32 -11.90
C ASP A 136 20.47 17.44 -12.45
N ILE A 137 19.21 17.14 -12.79
CA ILE A 137 18.27 18.05 -13.43
C ILE A 137 16.97 18.10 -12.63
N LEU A 138 16.47 19.29 -12.38
CA LEU A 138 15.17 19.54 -11.73
C LEU A 138 14.27 20.35 -12.67
N PRO A 139 12.95 20.10 -12.69
CA PRO A 139 12.25 19.01 -11.99
C PRO A 139 12.62 17.62 -12.53
N VAL A 140 12.59 16.62 -11.66
CA VAL A 140 12.86 15.21 -12.02
C VAL A 140 11.73 14.68 -12.91
N SER A 141 12.08 14.09 -14.03
CA SER A 141 11.14 13.39 -14.92
C SER A 141 11.29 11.87 -14.78
N GLU A 142 10.30 11.13 -15.31
CA GLU A 142 10.31 9.66 -15.34
C GLU A 142 11.48 9.08 -16.18
N LEU A 143 12.12 9.92 -17.00
CA LEU A 143 13.29 9.53 -17.80
C LEU A 143 14.61 9.68 -17.04
N ALA A 144 14.59 10.24 -15.83
CA ALA A 144 15.79 10.38 -15.02
C ALA A 144 16.33 9.00 -14.61
N ALA A 145 17.65 8.85 -14.67
CA ALA A 145 18.30 7.61 -14.24
C ALA A 145 18.17 7.41 -12.73
N PHE A 146 17.96 6.17 -12.30
CA PHE A 146 18.07 5.82 -10.90
C PHE A 146 19.52 5.99 -10.45
N LYS A 147 19.69 6.63 -9.30
CA LYS A 147 20.99 6.84 -8.67
C LYS A 147 21.10 6.08 -7.37
N LYS A 148 22.31 6.05 -6.80
CA LYS A 148 22.50 5.46 -5.47
C LYS A 148 21.57 6.14 -4.47
N ALA A 149 20.81 5.34 -3.74
CA ALA A 149 19.96 5.83 -2.68
C ALA A 149 20.78 6.52 -1.57
N GLU A 150 20.22 7.58 -1.01
CA GLU A 150 20.87 8.34 0.08
C GLU A 150 20.46 7.87 1.47
N SER A 151 19.55 6.88 1.54
CA SER A 151 19.06 6.32 2.79
C SER A 151 18.55 4.90 2.60
N PRO A 152 18.48 4.10 3.69
CA PRO A 152 17.86 2.76 3.65
C PRO A 152 16.40 2.75 3.17
N TYR A 153 15.68 3.85 3.33
CA TYR A 153 14.32 3.99 2.77
C TYR A 153 14.33 4.11 1.24
N GLY A 154 15.39 4.67 0.67
CA GLY A 154 15.51 4.84 -0.78
C GLY A 154 16.05 3.60 -1.50
N GLU A 155 16.68 2.67 -0.77
CA GLU A 155 17.17 1.39 -1.31
C GLU A 155 16.03 0.43 -1.59
#